data_1c56d173cc4484015b0ac1f9d6553e1a
#
_entry.id   1c56d173cc4484015b0ac1f9d6553e1a
#
_cell.length_a   1.000
_cell.length_b   1.000
_cell.length_c   1.000
_cell.angle_alpha   90.00
_cell.angle_beta   90.00
_cell.angle_gamma   90.00
#
_symmetry.space_group_name_H-M   'P 1'
#
loop_
_entity.id
_entity.type
_entity.pdbx_description
1 polymer ?
#
loop_
_entity_poly.entity_id
_entity_poly.type
_entity_poly.pdbx_seq_one_letter_code
_entity_poly.pdbx_strand_id
1 'polypeptide(L)'
;YVLIRHRWLIVVSLLFTVSLVLWHHSGFIPIYQATATLIIDKESMRSPLTGQRMDYDTYLSESMTFNTHFRLITSRPVLERVVKDMKLDKMDAKERETKLVEISPFRQHLAKLKKNIRLLLGRKEKTPPPQDRMTGLVQALRGMVRTEPVEETRLLNIIVSNPDPLMAMDFANTVAQAYIDFNIDNRLKSSQNTLGWLTNHLYEMKKDLEDAELEFLAFKQKVSLISPEESQKMLSQKMREFNDAYIQARNRRLELNAKLKQLKGISTSGDDISHLRSLIAAPLIDQLYSQLVNAEVELSRIRKVYKAKHPKVIEVNTRISNTRKKLHQEVKKERGNIEAERDVLLVKEEVFQTTMADFEKEAMTTNKKELNYTILKRNVEMNQRLYDTILGRLKEVDITGNVDVGNIRITEKAVLPSAPASPSKRRNVTFGIILGLMMGVGLSFMWEYLDRSIRTEEDIHRYLGIPILSVIPLADQGSGYSYDKSKRNKKKPKRLPDSP
;
A
#
# COMPACT_ATOMS: atom_id res chain seq x y z
N TYR A 1 -45.97 -1.74 -59.24
CA TYR A 1 -46.09 -1.85 -60.72
C TYR A 1 -44.68 -1.63 -61.38
N VAL A 2 -43.98 -0.55 -61.07
CA VAL A 2 -42.66 -0.17 -61.68
C VAL A 2 -41.61 -1.28 -61.45
N LEU A 3 -41.55 -1.85 -60.25
CA LEU A 3 -40.55 -2.90 -59.90
C LEU A 3 -40.78 -4.21 -60.69
N ILE A 4 -42.06 -4.59 -60.93
CA ILE A 4 -42.44 -5.80 -61.70
C ILE A 4 -42.16 -5.61 -63.19
N ARG A 5 -42.40 -4.41 -63.66
CA ARG A 5 -42.15 -4.04 -65.06
C ARG A 5 -40.68 -4.06 -65.42
N HIS A 6 -39.82 -3.49 -64.55
CA HIS A 6 -38.40 -3.39 -64.77
C HIS A 6 -37.57 -4.44 -64.03
N ARG A 7 -38.16 -5.63 -63.72
CA ARG A 7 -37.51 -6.73 -63.02
C ARG A 7 -36.19 -7.14 -63.64
N TRP A 8 -36.06 -7.10 -64.97
CA TRP A 8 -34.83 -7.39 -65.70
C TRP A 8 -33.69 -6.40 -65.39
N LEU A 9 -33.97 -5.12 -65.22
CA LEU A 9 -33.01 -4.12 -64.85
C LEU A 9 -32.46 -4.38 -63.46
N ILE A 10 -33.32 -4.79 -62.49
CA ILE A 10 -32.93 -5.13 -61.15
C ILE A 10 -32.04 -6.38 -61.15
N VAL A 11 -32.40 -7.42 -61.91
CA VAL A 11 -31.59 -8.66 -62.01
C VAL A 11 -30.26 -8.39 -62.68
N VAL A 12 -30.21 -7.62 -63.76
CA VAL A 12 -28.94 -7.26 -64.45
C VAL A 12 -28.05 -6.43 -63.55
N SER A 13 -28.62 -5.45 -62.86
CA SER A 13 -27.86 -4.62 -61.87
C SER A 13 -27.28 -5.50 -60.76
N LEU A 14 -28.06 -6.41 -60.20
CA LEU A 14 -27.63 -7.31 -59.16
C LEU A 14 -26.53 -8.28 -59.66
N LEU A 15 -26.68 -8.89 -60.81
CA LEU A 15 -25.68 -9.75 -61.42
C LEU A 15 -24.38 -8.98 -61.71
N PHE A 16 -24.51 -7.77 -62.24
CA PHE A 16 -23.34 -6.93 -62.53
C PHE A 16 -22.57 -6.55 -61.25
N THR A 17 -23.27 -6.09 -60.22
CA THR A 17 -22.59 -5.73 -58.93
C THR A 17 -21.99 -6.92 -58.25
N VAL A 18 -22.69 -8.09 -58.20
CA VAL A 18 -22.13 -9.32 -57.62
C VAL A 18 -20.93 -9.81 -58.42
N SER A 19 -21.00 -9.79 -59.76
CA SER A 19 -19.87 -10.15 -60.61
C SER A 19 -18.65 -9.23 -60.44
N LEU A 20 -18.90 -7.90 -60.32
CA LEU A 20 -17.87 -6.93 -60.05
C LEU A 20 -17.21 -7.16 -58.68
N VAL A 21 -18.00 -7.46 -57.64
CA VAL A 21 -17.48 -7.78 -56.29
C VAL A 21 -16.67 -9.10 -56.32
N LEU A 22 -17.13 -10.11 -57.03
CA LEU A 22 -16.38 -11.39 -57.19
C LEU A 22 -15.07 -11.20 -57.97
N TRP A 23 -15.10 -10.42 -59.06
CA TRP A 23 -13.90 -10.06 -59.80
C TRP A 23 -12.91 -9.28 -58.97
N HIS A 24 -13.36 -8.28 -58.25
CA HIS A 24 -12.52 -7.50 -57.34
C HIS A 24 -11.94 -8.39 -56.24
N HIS A 25 -12.73 -9.34 -55.70
CA HIS A 25 -12.30 -10.27 -54.67
C HIS A 25 -11.19 -11.24 -55.13
N SER A 26 -11.18 -11.67 -56.39
CA SER A 26 -10.16 -12.60 -56.95
C SER A 26 -8.75 -11.98 -56.99
N GLY A 27 -8.64 -10.66 -56.95
CA GLY A 27 -7.37 -9.93 -56.92
C GLY A 27 -6.75 -9.71 -55.54
N PHE A 28 -7.40 -10.11 -54.43
CA PHE A 28 -6.85 -9.97 -53.10
C PHE A 28 -6.05 -11.18 -52.65
N ILE A 29 -4.89 -10.93 -52.01
CA ILE A 29 -4.11 -11.97 -51.34
C ILE A 29 -4.87 -12.38 -50.08
N PRO A 30 -5.13 -13.68 -49.84
CA PRO A 30 -5.79 -14.14 -48.61
C PRO A 30 -4.86 -13.91 -47.43
N ILE A 31 -5.41 -13.37 -46.34
CA ILE A 31 -4.69 -13.16 -45.07
C ILE A 31 -5.24 -14.15 -44.06
N TYR A 32 -4.35 -14.92 -43.50
CA TYR A 32 -4.65 -15.88 -42.43
C TYR A 32 -4.33 -15.28 -41.08
N GLN A 33 -5.14 -15.62 -40.09
CA GLN A 33 -4.94 -15.19 -38.70
C GLN A 33 -4.75 -16.40 -37.81
N ALA A 34 -3.67 -16.41 -37.05
CA ALA A 34 -3.40 -17.40 -36.02
C ALA A 34 -3.39 -16.71 -34.66
N THR A 35 -4.00 -17.31 -33.64
CA THR A 35 -4.16 -16.77 -32.32
C THR A 35 -3.50 -17.67 -31.30
N ALA A 36 -2.59 -17.12 -30.51
CA ALA A 36 -2.04 -17.73 -29.30
C ALA A 36 -2.64 -17.04 -28.07
N THR A 37 -3.07 -17.82 -27.08
CA THR A 37 -3.70 -17.27 -25.85
C THR A 37 -2.74 -17.43 -24.68
N LEU A 38 -2.46 -16.32 -24.02
CA LEU A 38 -1.70 -16.26 -22.76
C LEU A 38 -2.64 -16.06 -21.58
N ILE A 39 -2.31 -16.65 -20.45
CA ILE A 39 -2.87 -16.28 -19.16
C ILE A 39 -1.84 -15.45 -18.38
N ILE A 40 -2.32 -14.38 -17.74
CA ILE A 40 -1.51 -13.50 -16.92
C ILE A 40 -2.03 -13.62 -15.48
N ASP A 41 -1.35 -14.42 -14.68
CA ASP A 41 -1.70 -14.58 -13.27
C ASP A 41 -1.39 -13.29 -12.48
N LYS A 42 -2.14 -13.06 -11.41
CA LYS A 42 -1.99 -11.87 -10.56
C LYS A 42 -0.59 -11.81 -9.96
N GLU A 43 0.10 -10.72 -10.18
CA GLU A 43 1.41 -10.49 -9.60
C GLU A 43 1.24 -10.05 -8.14
N SER A 44 1.66 -10.88 -7.20
CA SER A 44 1.71 -10.49 -5.80
C SER A 44 2.93 -9.57 -5.60
N MET A 45 2.74 -8.26 -5.68
CA MET A 45 3.79 -7.32 -5.28
C MET A 45 4.03 -7.45 -3.79
N ARG A 46 5.23 -7.91 -3.44
CA ARG A 46 5.71 -7.92 -2.05
C ARG A 46 6.62 -6.72 -1.85
N SER A 47 6.44 -6.03 -0.73
CA SER A 47 7.36 -4.96 -0.33
C SER A 47 8.79 -5.51 -0.25
N PRO A 48 9.79 -4.87 -0.88
CA PRO A 48 11.18 -5.32 -0.81
C PRO A 48 11.74 -5.41 0.61
N LEU A 49 11.24 -4.54 1.52
CA LEU A 49 11.70 -4.45 2.90
C LEU A 49 10.92 -5.34 3.87
N THR A 50 9.58 -5.32 3.77
CA THR A 50 8.73 -5.97 4.80
C THR A 50 8.22 -7.35 4.37
N GLY A 51 8.35 -7.73 3.08
CA GLY A 51 7.78 -8.98 2.55
C GLY A 51 6.25 -9.02 2.52
N GLN A 52 5.57 -8.00 3.03
CA GLN A 52 4.11 -7.95 3.06
C GLN A 52 3.55 -7.83 1.65
N ARG A 53 2.49 -8.60 1.36
CA ARG A 53 1.73 -8.46 0.12
C ARG A 53 1.06 -7.10 0.09
N MET A 54 1.36 -6.32 -0.93
CA MET A 54 0.63 -5.08 -1.22
C MET A 54 -0.53 -5.45 -2.14
N ASP A 55 -1.67 -5.78 -1.57
CA ASP A 55 -2.91 -5.99 -2.32
C ASP A 55 -3.53 -4.63 -2.66
N TYR A 56 -3.15 -4.07 -3.79
CA TYR A 56 -3.89 -2.98 -4.41
C TYR A 56 -5.03 -3.56 -5.26
N ASP A 57 -6.06 -4.07 -4.60
CA ASP A 57 -7.29 -4.54 -5.24
C ASP A 57 -8.16 -3.37 -5.70
N THR A 58 -7.69 -2.65 -6.71
CA THR A 58 -8.53 -1.69 -7.40
C THR A 58 -8.67 -2.14 -8.85
N TYR A 59 -9.91 -2.27 -9.34
CA TYR A 59 -10.22 -2.58 -10.75
C TYR A 59 -9.42 -1.72 -11.75
N LEU A 60 -9.15 -0.47 -11.41
CA LEU A 60 -8.28 0.44 -12.17
C LEU A 60 -6.83 -0.05 -12.25
N SER A 61 -6.27 -0.60 -11.17
CA SER A 61 -4.90 -1.13 -11.15
C SER A 61 -4.77 -2.38 -12.02
N GLU A 62 -5.76 -3.26 -11.98
CA GLU A 62 -5.81 -4.46 -12.80
C GLU A 62 -5.90 -4.13 -14.29
N SER A 63 -6.78 -3.19 -14.66
CA SER A 63 -6.91 -2.69 -16.04
C SER A 63 -5.64 -2.00 -16.55
N MET A 64 -4.96 -1.20 -15.73
CA MET A 64 -3.69 -0.56 -16.11
C MET A 64 -2.58 -1.59 -16.32
N THR A 65 -2.52 -2.62 -15.48
CA THR A 65 -1.54 -3.70 -15.61
C THR A 65 -1.74 -4.45 -16.92
N PHE A 66 -2.97 -4.83 -17.28
CA PHE A 66 -3.28 -5.46 -18.56
C PHE A 66 -2.88 -4.59 -19.76
N ASN A 67 -3.23 -3.29 -19.75
CA ASN A 67 -2.84 -2.36 -20.80
C ASN A 67 -1.32 -2.24 -20.98
N THR A 68 -0.58 -2.40 -19.91
CA THR A 68 0.89 -2.42 -19.95
C THR A 68 1.39 -3.67 -20.67
N HIS A 69 0.83 -4.84 -20.37
CA HIS A 69 1.18 -6.10 -21.05
C HIS A 69 0.92 -6.03 -22.57
N PHE A 70 -0.20 -5.42 -23.01
CA PHE A 70 -0.49 -5.23 -24.45
C PHE A 70 0.59 -4.44 -25.17
N ARG A 71 1.06 -3.38 -24.56
CA ARG A 71 2.12 -2.55 -25.15
C ARG A 71 3.48 -3.25 -25.12
N LEU A 72 3.76 -4.02 -24.08
CA LEU A 72 5.03 -4.73 -23.94
C LEU A 72 5.20 -5.85 -24.97
N ILE A 73 4.14 -6.61 -25.30
CA ILE A 73 4.19 -7.66 -26.32
C ILE A 73 4.60 -7.11 -27.68
N THR A 74 4.09 -5.92 -28.04
CA THR A 74 4.43 -5.27 -29.30
C THR A 74 5.62 -4.30 -29.18
N SER A 75 6.35 -4.36 -28.06
CA SER A 75 7.51 -3.51 -27.81
C SER A 75 8.73 -3.98 -28.62
N ARG A 76 9.64 -3.05 -28.85
CA ARG A 76 10.88 -3.31 -29.61
C ARG A 76 11.69 -4.49 -29.05
N PRO A 77 11.96 -4.60 -27.74
CA PRO A 77 12.77 -5.70 -27.19
C PRO A 77 12.18 -7.09 -27.48
N VAL A 78 10.85 -7.24 -27.35
CA VAL A 78 10.17 -8.52 -27.62
C VAL A 78 10.25 -8.84 -29.11
N LEU A 79 9.93 -7.89 -29.99
CA LEU A 79 9.95 -8.11 -31.43
C LEU A 79 11.37 -8.30 -31.98
N GLU A 80 12.40 -7.68 -31.44
CA GLU A 80 13.81 -7.97 -31.76
C GLU A 80 14.19 -9.41 -31.41
N ARG A 81 13.66 -9.94 -30.30
CA ARG A 81 13.86 -11.33 -29.92
C ARG A 81 13.20 -12.26 -30.95
N VAL A 82 11.94 -11.99 -31.33
CA VAL A 82 11.24 -12.72 -32.38
C VAL A 82 12.03 -12.74 -33.70
N VAL A 83 12.57 -11.58 -34.12
CA VAL A 83 13.43 -11.48 -35.33
C VAL A 83 14.63 -12.39 -35.22
N LYS A 84 15.28 -12.48 -34.07
CA LYS A 84 16.45 -13.33 -33.82
C LYS A 84 16.08 -14.83 -33.78
N ASP A 85 15.02 -15.16 -33.04
CA ASP A 85 14.58 -16.56 -32.87
C ASP A 85 14.13 -17.18 -34.17
N MET A 86 13.45 -16.40 -35.01
CA MET A 86 13.05 -16.84 -36.37
C MET A 86 14.15 -16.61 -37.44
N LYS A 87 15.33 -16.13 -37.03
CA LYS A 87 16.49 -15.85 -37.92
C LYS A 87 16.18 -14.96 -39.12
N LEU A 88 15.19 -14.05 -38.97
CA LEU A 88 14.78 -13.14 -40.06
C LEU A 88 15.86 -12.15 -40.47
N ASP A 89 16.78 -11.85 -39.54
CA ASP A 89 17.96 -11.01 -39.79
C ASP A 89 18.95 -11.61 -40.78
N LYS A 90 19.00 -12.96 -40.86
CA LYS A 90 19.93 -13.73 -41.71
C LYS A 90 19.34 -14.14 -43.06
N MET A 91 18.02 -13.97 -43.27
CA MET A 91 17.34 -14.33 -44.51
C MET A 91 17.66 -13.35 -45.65
N ASP A 92 17.68 -13.83 -46.91
CA ASP A 92 17.84 -12.99 -48.08
C ASP A 92 16.65 -12.06 -48.29
N ALA A 93 16.89 -10.89 -48.93
CA ALA A 93 15.88 -9.88 -49.16
C ALA A 93 14.63 -10.37 -49.88
N LYS A 94 14.80 -11.28 -50.86
CA LYS A 94 13.68 -11.87 -51.64
C LYS A 94 12.83 -12.82 -50.79
N GLU A 95 13.45 -13.65 -49.98
CA GLU A 95 12.76 -14.62 -49.13
C GLU A 95 11.98 -13.93 -47.99
N ARG A 96 12.54 -12.81 -47.48
CA ARG A 96 11.88 -11.94 -46.50
C ARG A 96 10.68 -11.21 -47.08
N GLU A 97 10.81 -10.69 -48.33
CA GLU A 97 9.73 -10.00 -49.00
C GLU A 97 8.52 -10.92 -49.19
N THR A 98 8.75 -12.20 -49.49
CA THR A 98 7.69 -13.22 -49.59
C THR A 98 7.06 -13.54 -48.23
N LYS A 99 7.84 -13.56 -47.11
CA LYS A 99 7.37 -13.94 -45.79
C LYS A 99 6.76 -12.81 -45.00
N LEU A 100 7.19 -11.54 -45.23
CA LEU A 100 6.80 -10.39 -44.44
C LEU A 100 5.89 -9.37 -45.15
N VAL A 101 5.62 -9.58 -46.46
CA VAL A 101 4.92 -8.57 -47.24
C VAL A 101 3.41 -8.73 -47.15
N GLU A 102 2.80 -7.86 -46.40
CA GLU A 102 1.39 -7.50 -46.53
C GLU A 102 1.19 -6.61 -47.76
N ILE A 103 1.19 -7.17 -48.95
CA ILE A 103 0.95 -6.37 -50.14
C ILE A 103 -0.44 -6.67 -50.70
N SER A 104 -1.40 -5.82 -50.30
CA SER A 104 -2.58 -5.60 -51.11
C SER A 104 -2.15 -5.03 -52.48
N PRO A 105 -2.41 -5.71 -53.61
CA PRO A 105 -2.06 -5.22 -54.95
C PRO A 105 -2.65 -3.84 -55.23
N PHE A 106 -3.74 -3.51 -54.62
CA PHE A 106 -4.38 -2.19 -54.66
C PHE A 106 -3.52 -1.09 -54.00
N ARG A 107 -2.85 -1.37 -52.86
CA ARG A 107 -1.87 -0.44 -52.27
C ARG A 107 -0.63 -0.27 -53.12
N GLN A 108 -0.18 -1.30 -53.81
CA GLN A 108 0.92 -1.16 -54.79
C GLN A 108 0.53 -0.29 -55.96
N HIS A 109 -0.67 -0.45 -56.53
CA HIS A 109 -1.17 0.46 -57.58
C HIS A 109 -1.40 1.87 -57.08
N LEU A 110 -1.96 2.07 -55.90
CA LEU A 110 -2.11 3.37 -55.25
C LEU A 110 -0.74 4.00 -54.92
N ALA A 111 0.24 3.23 -54.47
CA ALA A 111 1.59 3.70 -54.21
C ALA A 111 2.31 4.11 -55.52
N LYS A 112 2.16 3.30 -56.59
CA LYS A 112 2.66 3.64 -57.93
C LYS A 112 1.94 4.88 -58.50
N LEU A 113 0.63 4.98 -58.35
CA LEU A 113 -0.15 6.19 -58.75
C LEU A 113 0.27 7.43 -57.95
N LYS A 114 0.41 7.26 -56.62
CA LYS A 114 0.90 8.36 -55.74
C LYS A 114 2.33 8.77 -56.01
N LYS A 115 3.19 7.81 -56.43
CA LYS A 115 4.56 8.07 -56.87
C LYS A 115 4.57 8.85 -58.18
N ASN A 116 3.73 8.43 -59.16
CA ASN A 116 3.61 9.14 -60.45
C ASN A 116 3.01 10.56 -60.29
N ILE A 117 2.00 10.73 -59.44
CA ILE A 117 1.39 12.03 -59.13
C ILE A 117 2.39 12.93 -58.39
N ARG A 118 3.22 12.39 -57.46
CA ARG A 118 4.26 13.16 -56.79
C ARG A 118 5.41 13.59 -57.72
N LEU A 119 5.78 12.72 -58.67
CA LEU A 119 6.75 13.06 -59.73
C LEU A 119 6.23 14.16 -60.63
N LEU A 120 4.95 14.16 -61.00
CA LEU A 120 4.28 15.22 -61.75
C LEU A 120 4.19 16.55 -60.98
N LEU A 121 4.13 16.50 -59.64
CA LEU A 121 4.07 17.65 -58.74
C LEU A 121 5.45 18.18 -58.33
N GLY A 122 6.56 17.66 -58.86
CA GLY A 122 7.91 18.17 -58.61
C GLY A 122 8.42 18.10 -57.18
N ARG A 123 7.77 17.31 -56.28
CA ARG A 123 8.23 17.09 -54.89
C ARG A 123 9.34 16.05 -54.85
N LYS A 124 10.58 16.49 -54.59
CA LYS A 124 11.73 15.61 -54.33
C LYS A 124 11.38 14.61 -53.26
N GLU A 125 11.62 13.33 -53.54
CA GLU A 125 11.59 12.27 -52.52
C GLU A 125 12.56 12.66 -51.38
N LYS A 126 12.05 12.90 -50.19
CA LYS A 126 12.87 12.82 -49.00
C LYS A 126 13.19 11.31 -48.87
N THR A 127 14.39 10.94 -49.24
CA THR A 127 14.94 9.64 -48.88
C THR A 127 14.80 9.49 -47.35
N PRO A 128 14.06 8.52 -46.85
CA PRO A 128 14.03 8.25 -45.40
C PRO A 128 15.49 8.00 -44.97
N PRO A 129 15.89 8.47 -43.76
CA PRO A 129 17.22 8.19 -43.26
C PRO A 129 17.42 6.65 -43.26
N PRO A 130 18.67 6.16 -43.46
CA PRO A 130 18.96 4.76 -43.47
C PRO A 130 18.48 4.16 -42.15
N GLN A 131 17.29 3.55 -42.17
CA GLN A 131 16.76 2.85 -41.01
C GLN A 131 17.65 1.61 -40.84
N ASP A 132 18.14 1.44 -39.62
CA ASP A 132 18.80 0.20 -39.21
C ASP A 132 17.91 -0.99 -39.61
N ARG A 133 18.51 -1.99 -40.29
CA ARG A 133 17.84 -3.17 -40.83
C ARG A 133 16.90 -3.82 -39.80
N MET A 134 17.34 -3.88 -38.53
CA MET A 134 16.55 -4.39 -37.41
C MET A 134 15.29 -3.56 -37.16
N THR A 135 15.39 -2.25 -37.20
CA THR A 135 14.25 -1.34 -37.00
C THR A 135 13.16 -1.53 -38.05
N GLY A 136 13.54 -1.76 -39.33
CA GLY A 136 12.59 -2.05 -40.39
C GLY A 136 11.83 -3.37 -40.19
N LEU A 137 12.54 -4.42 -39.76
CA LEU A 137 11.95 -5.72 -39.45
C LEU A 137 10.98 -5.66 -38.28
N VAL A 138 11.38 -4.99 -37.20
CA VAL A 138 10.53 -4.79 -36.01
C VAL A 138 9.26 -4.02 -36.37
N GLN A 139 9.36 -3.01 -37.21
CA GLN A 139 8.19 -2.22 -37.63
C GLN A 139 7.23 -3.03 -38.51
N ALA A 140 7.75 -3.88 -39.38
CA ALA A 140 6.95 -4.81 -40.19
C ALA A 140 6.21 -5.82 -39.30
N LEU A 141 6.91 -6.46 -38.35
CA LEU A 141 6.29 -7.39 -37.40
C LEU A 141 5.23 -6.72 -36.53
N ARG A 142 5.50 -5.49 -36.07
CA ARG A 142 4.53 -4.73 -35.27
C ARG A 142 3.22 -4.49 -36.00
N GLY A 143 3.26 -4.34 -37.33
CA GLY A 143 2.05 -4.21 -38.15
C GLY A 143 1.23 -5.50 -38.30
N MET A 144 1.87 -6.66 -38.10
CA MET A 144 1.25 -7.97 -38.22
C MET A 144 0.68 -8.50 -36.92
N VAL A 145 1.20 -8.04 -35.77
CA VAL A 145 0.82 -8.50 -34.44
C VAL A 145 -0.24 -7.59 -33.85
N ARG A 146 -1.34 -8.16 -33.42
CA ARG A 146 -2.41 -7.49 -32.69
C ARG A 146 -2.67 -8.23 -31.38
N THR A 147 -2.89 -7.50 -30.30
CA THR A 147 -3.20 -8.04 -28.99
C THR A 147 -4.59 -7.62 -28.56
N GLU A 148 -5.40 -8.58 -28.11
CA GLU A 148 -6.77 -8.33 -27.66
C GLU A 148 -7.01 -9.01 -26.32
N PRO A 149 -7.59 -8.31 -25.32
CA PRO A 149 -8.03 -8.93 -24.09
C PRO A 149 -9.26 -9.77 -24.33
N VAL A 150 -9.42 -10.85 -23.57
CA VAL A 150 -10.69 -11.56 -23.46
C VAL A 150 -11.45 -10.94 -22.27
N GLU A 151 -12.57 -10.32 -22.56
CA GLU A 151 -13.37 -9.60 -21.55
C GLU A 151 -13.67 -10.48 -20.33
N GLU A 152 -13.63 -9.88 -19.14
CA GLU A 152 -13.89 -10.52 -17.84
C GLU A 152 -12.96 -11.70 -17.49
N THR A 153 -11.82 -11.85 -18.19
CA THR A 153 -10.84 -12.90 -17.93
C THR A 153 -9.43 -12.33 -17.82
N ARG A 154 -8.50 -13.17 -17.38
CA ARG A 154 -7.07 -12.87 -17.40
C ARG A 154 -6.36 -13.39 -18.63
N LEU A 155 -7.11 -13.66 -19.68
CA LEU A 155 -6.61 -14.18 -20.93
C LEU A 155 -6.29 -13.04 -21.89
N LEU A 156 -5.21 -13.22 -22.63
CA LEU A 156 -4.72 -12.30 -23.63
C LEU A 156 -4.50 -13.06 -24.94
N ASN A 157 -5.16 -12.60 -25.99
CA ASN A 157 -4.98 -13.14 -27.33
C ASN A 157 -3.91 -12.38 -28.09
N ILE A 158 -2.94 -13.09 -28.61
CA ILE A 158 -1.95 -12.61 -29.57
C ILE A 158 -2.36 -13.10 -30.95
N ILE A 159 -2.83 -12.18 -31.78
CA ILE A 159 -3.33 -12.46 -33.11
C ILE A 159 -2.27 -12.00 -34.11
N VAL A 160 -1.79 -12.92 -34.92
CA VAL A 160 -0.85 -12.64 -35.99
C VAL A 160 -1.51 -12.82 -37.33
N SER A 161 -1.38 -11.82 -38.20
CA SER A 161 -1.94 -11.83 -39.57
C SER A 161 -0.82 -11.96 -40.57
N ASN A 162 -0.86 -13.03 -41.40
CA ASN A 162 0.13 -13.27 -42.45
C ASN A 162 -0.55 -13.94 -43.68
N PRO A 163 -0.05 -13.68 -44.90
CA PRO A 163 -0.51 -14.40 -46.10
C PRO A 163 -0.22 -15.90 -46.09
N ASP A 164 0.85 -16.34 -45.43
CA ASP A 164 1.18 -17.73 -45.19
C ASP A 164 0.60 -18.24 -43.86
N PRO A 165 -0.27 -19.26 -43.89
CA PRO A 165 -0.89 -19.80 -42.66
C PRO A 165 0.12 -20.44 -41.70
N LEU A 166 1.18 -21.07 -42.18
CA LEU A 166 2.25 -21.66 -41.36
C LEU A 166 3.02 -20.54 -40.63
N MET A 167 3.38 -19.47 -41.38
CA MET A 167 4.06 -18.34 -40.82
C MET A 167 3.19 -17.60 -39.78
N ALA A 168 1.89 -17.48 -40.01
CA ALA A 168 0.98 -16.86 -39.05
C ALA A 168 0.99 -17.62 -37.70
N MET A 169 0.93 -18.96 -37.76
CA MET A 169 1.00 -19.84 -36.59
C MET A 169 2.35 -19.74 -35.87
N ASP A 170 3.45 -19.86 -36.61
CA ASP A 170 4.80 -19.85 -36.02
C ASP A 170 5.11 -18.50 -35.41
N PHE A 171 4.75 -17.39 -36.06
CA PHE A 171 4.91 -16.04 -35.51
C PHE A 171 4.10 -15.85 -34.25
N ALA A 172 2.84 -16.29 -34.21
CA ALA A 172 2.01 -16.13 -33.01
C ALA A 172 2.61 -16.87 -31.80
N ASN A 173 3.07 -18.12 -32.03
CA ASN A 173 3.71 -18.92 -30.98
C ASN A 173 5.07 -18.35 -30.57
N THR A 174 5.87 -17.87 -31.52
CA THR A 174 7.19 -17.27 -31.23
C THR A 174 7.03 -15.92 -30.48
N VAL A 175 6.07 -15.09 -30.86
CA VAL A 175 5.77 -13.83 -30.11
C VAL A 175 5.33 -14.15 -28.67
N ALA A 176 4.47 -15.16 -28.49
CA ALA A 176 4.03 -15.57 -27.18
C ALA A 176 5.22 -16.05 -26.31
N GLN A 177 6.08 -16.89 -26.87
CA GLN A 177 7.27 -17.41 -26.18
C GLN A 177 8.29 -16.29 -25.89
N ALA A 178 8.60 -15.45 -26.87
CA ALA A 178 9.54 -14.32 -26.71
C ALA A 178 9.08 -13.34 -25.64
N TYR A 179 7.76 -13.16 -25.51
CA TYR A 179 7.21 -12.32 -24.45
C TYR A 179 7.37 -12.95 -23.06
N ILE A 180 7.09 -14.25 -22.92
CA ILE A 180 7.32 -14.98 -21.67
C ILE A 180 8.78 -14.88 -21.25
N ASP A 181 9.69 -15.19 -22.18
CA ASP A 181 11.13 -15.14 -21.91
C ASP A 181 11.60 -13.71 -21.54
N PHE A 182 11.07 -12.69 -22.22
CA PHE A 182 11.33 -11.30 -21.88
C PHE A 182 10.86 -10.94 -20.46
N ASN A 183 9.70 -11.43 -20.07
CA ASN A 183 9.16 -11.21 -18.72
C ASN A 183 10.04 -11.91 -17.67
N ILE A 184 10.44 -13.15 -17.93
CA ILE A 184 11.36 -13.90 -17.05
C ILE A 184 12.70 -13.17 -16.92
N ASP A 185 13.30 -12.75 -18.03
CA ASP A 185 14.58 -12.00 -18.02
C ASP A 185 14.48 -10.70 -17.19
N ASN A 186 13.38 -9.96 -17.35
CA ASN A 186 13.16 -8.74 -16.56
C ASN A 186 13.00 -9.03 -15.05
N ARG A 187 12.32 -10.10 -14.70
CA ARG A 187 12.18 -10.56 -13.32
C ARG A 187 13.51 -10.97 -12.73
N LEU A 188 14.30 -11.74 -13.46
CA LEU A 188 15.64 -12.14 -13.03
C LEU A 188 16.54 -10.92 -12.80
N LYS A 189 16.55 -9.96 -13.72
CA LYS A 189 17.28 -8.70 -13.54
C LYS A 189 16.81 -7.92 -12.32
N SER A 190 15.50 -7.81 -12.12
CA SER A 190 14.93 -7.14 -10.94
C SER A 190 15.33 -7.85 -9.65
N SER A 191 15.29 -9.18 -9.62
CA SER A 191 15.72 -9.99 -8.48
C SER A 191 17.22 -9.80 -8.20
N GLN A 192 18.07 -9.85 -9.22
CA GLN A 192 19.53 -9.61 -9.09
C GLN A 192 19.83 -8.21 -8.55
N ASN A 193 19.12 -7.18 -9.05
CA ASN A 193 19.27 -5.81 -8.54
C ASN A 193 18.84 -5.71 -7.07
N THR A 194 17.75 -6.39 -6.70
CA THR A 194 17.26 -6.43 -5.30
C THR A 194 18.26 -7.15 -4.41
N LEU A 195 18.81 -8.28 -4.84
CA LEU A 195 19.86 -9.00 -4.10
C LEU A 195 21.11 -8.14 -3.92
N GLY A 196 21.55 -7.45 -4.96
CA GLY A 196 22.70 -6.53 -4.88
C GLY A 196 22.44 -5.39 -3.89
N TRP A 197 21.26 -4.79 -3.93
CA TRP A 197 20.85 -3.74 -2.99
C TRP A 197 20.77 -4.27 -1.55
N LEU A 198 20.14 -5.44 -1.32
CA LEU A 198 20.05 -6.06 0.00
C LEU A 198 21.42 -6.42 0.56
N THR A 199 22.32 -6.93 -0.29
CA THR A 199 23.70 -7.28 0.12
C THR A 199 24.46 -6.04 0.58
N ASN A 200 24.41 -4.95 -0.16
CA ASN A 200 25.06 -3.70 0.22
C ASN A 200 24.51 -3.14 1.53
N HIS A 201 23.17 -3.14 1.68
CA HIS A 201 22.53 -2.69 2.92
C HIS A 201 22.84 -3.58 4.11
N LEU A 202 22.98 -4.89 3.89
CA LEU A 202 23.42 -5.81 4.95
C LEU A 202 24.80 -5.45 5.48
N TYR A 203 25.74 -5.08 4.59
CA TYR A 203 27.08 -4.63 5.01
C TYR A 203 27.01 -3.32 5.80
N GLU A 204 26.19 -2.36 5.38
CA GLU A 204 25.96 -1.11 6.11
C GLU A 204 25.38 -1.38 7.50
N MET A 205 24.30 -2.17 7.58
CA MET A 205 23.66 -2.50 8.86
C MET A 205 24.58 -3.30 9.79
N LYS A 206 25.41 -4.17 9.24
CA LYS A 206 26.42 -4.88 10.02
C LYS A 206 27.42 -3.91 10.66
N LYS A 207 27.90 -2.95 9.89
CA LYS A 207 28.83 -1.92 10.38
C LYS A 207 28.16 -1.05 11.43
N ASP A 208 26.93 -0.58 11.19
CA ASP A 208 26.19 0.23 12.15
C ASP A 208 25.94 -0.52 13.46
N LEU A 209 25.69 -1.83 13.38
CA LEU A 209 25.58 -2.70 14.55
C LEU A 209 26.91 -2.80 15.31
N GLU A 210 28.01 -3.10 14.61
CA GLU A 210 29.36 -3.18 15.21
C GLU A 210 29.73 -1.85 15.89
N ASP A 211 29.47 -0.72 15.23
CA ASP A 211 29.75 0.61 15.78
C ASP A 211 28.89 0.89 17.03
N ALA A 212 27.62 0.55 17.01
CA ALA A 212 26.72 0.70 18.16
C ALA A 212 27.13 -0.22 19.34
N GLU A 213 27.54 -1.45 19.05
CA GLU A 213 28.05 -2.40 20.08
C GLU A 213 29.34 -1.90 20.73
N LEU A 214 30.27 -1.36 19.92
CA LEU A 214 31.54 -0.78 20.42
C LEU A 214 31.26 0.45 21.28
N GLU A 215 30.36 1.33 20.87
CA GLU A 215 29.95 2.51 21.65
C GLU A 215 29.34 2.11 23.00
N PHE A 216 28.44 1.12 22.97
CA PHE A 216 27.78 0.60 24.17
C PHE A 216 28.81 -0.06 25.12
N LEU A 217 29.75 -0.85 24.58
CA LEU A 217 30.79 -1.48 25.36
C LEU A 217 31.73 -0.45 25.99
N ALA A 218 32.15 0.57 25.22
CA ALA A 218 33.00 1.66 25.74
C ALA A 218 32.27 2.43 26.86
N PHE A 219 30.98 2.67 26.72
CA PHE A 219 30.19 3.29 27.78
C PHE A 219 30.12 2.41 29.03
N LYS A 220 29.90 1.09 28.89
CA LYS A 220 29.85 0.15 30.02
C LYS A 220 31.20 0.14 30.76
N GLN A 221 32.32 0.13 30.05
CA GLN A 221 33.68 0.17 30.65
C GLN A 221 33.91 1.51 31.40
N LYS A 222 33.54 2.64 30.82
CA LYS A 222 33.71 3.98 31.41
C LYS A 222 32.88 4.17 32.68
N VAL A 223 31.73 3.57 32.78
CA VAL A 223 30.78 3.81 33.89
C VAL A 223 30.95 2.81 35.03
N SER A 224 31.74 1.72 34.85
CA SER A 224 31.96 0.66 35.86
C SER A 224 30.68 0.15 36.54
N LEU A 225 29.55 0.13 35.81
CA LEU A 225 28.29 -0.18 36.40
C LEU A 225 28.02 -1.68 36.47
N ILE A 226 27.76 -2.16 37.67
CA ILE A 226 27.28 -3.53 37.92
C ILE A 226 25.89 -3.69 37.32
N SER A 227 24.99 -2.76 37.58
CA SER A 227 23.71 -2.57 36.90
C SER A 227 23.18 -1.18 37.28
N PRO A 228 22.72 -0.34 36.31
CA PRO A 228 22.11 0.94 36.62
C PRO A 228 20.88 0.80 37.53
N GLU A 229 20.08 -0.23 37.34
CA GLU A 229 18.87 -0.51 38.11
C GLU A 229 19.18 -0.84 39.57
N GLU A 230 20.23 -1.63 39.85
CA GLU A 230 20.67 -1.94 41.22
C GLU A 230 21.22 -0.70 41.92
N SER A 231 22.02 0.10 41.22
CA SER A 231 22.57 1.35 41.75
C SER A 231 21.46 2.33 42.12
N GLN A 232 20.45 2.48 41.29
CA GLN A 232 19.28 3.33 41.57
C GLN A 232 18.47 2.83 42.76
N LYS A 233 18.26 1.50 42.83
CA LYS A 233 17.52 0.88 43.94
C LYS A 233 18.26 1.10 45.28
N MET A 234 19.58 0.89 45.31
CA MET A 234 20.41 1.10 46.48
C MET A 234 20.40 2.58 46.92
N LEU A 235 20.54 3.52 45.95
CA LEU A 235 20.49 4.93 46.23
C LEU A 235 19.12 5.38 46.78
N SER A 236 18.04 4.89 46.23
CA SER A 236 16.70 5.13 46.68
C SER A 236 16.44 4.57 48.10
N GLN A 237 17.05 3.45 48.44
CA GLN A 237 16.97 2.90 49.78
C GLN A 237 17.74 3.76 50.78
N LYS A 238 18.97 4.15 50.47
CA LYS A 238 19.75 5.07 51.32
C LYS A 238 19.04 6.37 51.55
N MET A 239 18.47 6.98 50.48
CA MET A 239 17.71 8.24 50.62
C MET A 239 16.52 8.06 51.58
N ARG A 240 15.80 6.97 51.55
CA ARG A 240 14.71 6.69 52.49
C ARG A 240 15.21 6.60 53.92
N GLU A 241 16.26 5.80 54.16
CA GLU A 241 16.84 5.62 55.50
C GLU A 241 17.31 6.96 56.10
N PHE A 242 17.98 7.79 55.30
CA PHE A 242 18.43 9.10 55.75
C PHE A 242 17.27 10.11 55.98
N ASN A 243 16.25 10.07 55.13
CA ASN A 243 15.06 10.87 55.28
C ASN A 243 14.30 10.53 56.60
N ASP A 244 14.18 9.22 56.87
CA ASP A 244 13.54 8.75 58.11
C ASP A 244 14.34 9.18 59.33
N ALA A 245 15.68 9.08 59.27
CA ALA A 245 16.56 9.57 60.36
C ALA A 245 16.46 11.10 60.55
N TYR A 246 16.40 11.85 59.45
CA TYR A 246 16.16 13.31 59.49
C TYR A 246 14.84 13.66 60.14
N ILE A 247 13.76 13.01 59.76
CA ILE A 247 12.43 13.25 60.30
C ILE A 247 12.39 12.93 61.80
N GLN A 248 13.03 11.83 62.21
CA GLN A 248 13.13 11.48 63.64
C GLN A 248 13.91 12.51 64.42
N ALA A 249 15.09 12.93 63.95
CA ALA A 249 15.92 13.95 64.60
C ALA A 249 15.16 15.28 64.70
N ARG A 250 14.50 15.71 63.64
CA ARG A 250 13.69 16.92 63.58
C ARG A 250 12.51 16.89 64.58
N ASN A 251 11.78 15.79 64.61
CA ASN A 251 10.64 15.61 65.52
C ASN A 251 11.12 15.67 66.97
N ARG A 252 12.20 14.99 67.31
CA ARG A 252 12.81 15.01 68.63
C ARG A 252 13.28 16.43 69.01
N ARG A 253 13.95 17.15 68.10
CA ARG A 253 14.34 18.56 68.34
C ARG A 253 13.13 19.48 68.56
N LEU A 254 12.05 19.32 67.80
CA LEU A 254 10.82 20.09 67.98
C LEU A 254 10.18 19.83 69.36
N GLU A 255 10.19 18.56 69.78
CA GLU A 255 9.74 18.17 71.14
C GLU A 255 10.57 18.88 72.22
N LEU A 256 11.92 18.81 72.08
CA LEU A 256 12.83 19.44 73.02
C LEU A 256 12.66 20.97 73.03
N ASN A 257 12.48 21.58 71.82
CA ASN A 257 12.20 23.02 71.73
C ASN A 257 10.90 23.40 72.45
N ALA A 258 9.85 22.58 72.30
CA ALA A 258 8.58 22.80 73.01
C ALA A 258 8.77 22.75 74.54
N LYS A 259 9.50 21.69 75.00
CA LYS A 259 9.87 21.58 76.43
C LYS A 259 10.68 22.76 76.92
N LEU A 260 11.70 23.20 76.22
CA LEU A 260 12.51 24.39 76.60
C LEU A 260 11.68 25.67 76.62
N LYS A 261 10.77 25.86 75.67
CA LYS A 261 9.87 27.00 75.66
C LYS A 261 8.96 27.03 76.89
N GLN A 262 8.41 25.89 77.29
CA GLN A 262 7.61 25.79 78.49
C GLN A 262 8.47 26.04 79.77
N LEU A 263 9.68 25.44 79.82
CA LEU A 263 10.60 25.66 80.96
C LEU A 263 11.05 27.12 81.11
N LYS A 264 11.18 27.88 80.06
CA LYS A 264 11.48 29.31 80.05
C LYS A 264 10.31 30.13 80.59
N GLY A 265 9.07 29.71 80.45
CA GLY A 265 7.86 30.37 80.90
C GLY A 265 7.57 30.13 82.37
N ILE A 266 8.21 29.15 83.03
CA ILE A 266 7.98 28.82 84.44
C ILE A 266 8.80 29.77 85.35
N SER A 267 8.12 30.72 86.01
CA SER A 267 8.73 31.56 87.01
C SER A 267 8.89 30.71 88.28
N THR A 268 10.07 30.83 88.93
CA THR A 268 10.48 30.08 90.11
C THR A 268 9.73 30.42 91.40
N SER A 269 8.55 31.07 91.31
CA SER A 269 7.72 31.48 92.43
C SER A 269 6.45 30.62 92.54
N GLY A 270 6.46 29.77 93.52
CA GLY A 270 5.27 29.21 94.17
C GLY A 270 4.51 28.09 93.43
N ASP A 271 3.52 28.38 92.65
CA ASP A 271 2.56 27.38 92.04
C ASP A 271 3.01 26.73 90.79
N ASP A 272 4.01 27.25 90.07
CA ASP A 272 4.49 26.71 88.79
C ASP A 272 5.37 25.48 88.92
N ILE A 273 5.79 25.09 90.10
CA ILE A 273 6.72 23.95 90.29
C ILE A 273 6.10 22.59 90.03
N SER A 274 4.77 22.47 90.17
CA SER A 274 4.04 21.22 89.86
C SER A 274 4.16 20.83 88.37
N HIS A 275 4.20 21.80 87.45
CA HIS A 275 4.32 21.61 86.04
C HIS A 275 5.75 21.16 85.58
N LEU A 276 6.79 21.45 86.38
CA LEU A 276 8.17 21.05 86.15
C LEU A 276 8.30 19.53 86.13
N ARG A 277 7.57 18.81 86.98
CA ARG A 277 7.61 17.36 87.05
C ARG A 277 7.10 16.68 85.79
N SER A 278 6.13 17.24 85.10
CA SER A 278 5.61 16.68 83.82
C SER A 278 6.52 16.95 82.63
N LEU A 279 7.36 17.98 82.73
CA LEU A 279 8.22 18.42 81.65
C LEU A 279 9.63 17.81 81.72
N ILE A 280 10.14 17.58 82.94
CA ILE A 280 11.49 17.04 83.20
C ILE A 280 11.36 15.75 83.99
N ALA A 281 11.61 14.65 83.35
CA ALA A 281 11.62 13.29 83.96
C ALA A 281 13.00 13.02 84.58
N ALA A 282 13.31 13.74 85.68
CA ALA A 282 14.58 13.60 86.43
C ALA A 282 14.28 13.14 87.87
N PRO A 283 14.73 11.94 88.28
CA PRO A 283 14.41 11.39 89.63
C PRO A 283 14.82 12.26 90.77
N LEU A 284 15.91 13.02 90.64
CA LEU A 284 16.37 13.95 91.62
C LEU A 284 15.47 15.17 91.78
N ILE A 285 14.91 15.69 90.71
CA ILE A 285 13.92 16.79 90.73
C ILE A 285 12.64 16.30 91.38
N ASP A 286 12.18 15.10 91.12
CA ASP A 286 11.03 14.48 91.82
C ASP A 286 11.22 14.33 93.28
N GLN A 287 12.42 13.94 93.72
CA GLN A 287 12.79 13.78 95.11
C GLN A 287 12.86 15.11 95.81
N LEU A 288 13.52 16.18 95.24
CA LEU A 288 13.61 17.47 95.79
C LEU A 288 12.24 18.19 95.89
N TYR A 289 11.41 17.95 94.85
CA TYR A 289 10.03 18.49 94.86
C TYR A 289 9.21 17.85 95.99
N SER A 290 9.28 16.54 96.17
CA SER A 290 8.61 15.85 97.28
C SER A 290 9.10 16.33 98.65
N GLN A 291 10.41 16.56 98.84
CA GLN A 291 10.97 17.18 100.06
C GLN A 291 10.50 18.57 100.27
N LEU A 292 10.38 19.39 99.23
CA LEU A 292 9.88 20.73 99.30
C LEU A 292 8.43 20.81 99.78
N VAL A 293 7.56 20.00 99.08
CA VAL A 293 6.13 19.92 99.46
C VAL A 293 5.95 19.41 100.88
N ASN A 294 6.67 18.39 101.30
CA ASN A 294 6.60 17.91 102.71
C ASN A 294 7.04 18.99 103.71
N ALA A 295 8.12 19.74 103.41
CA ALA A 295 8.57 20.85 104.31
C ALA A 295 7.59 22.02 104.32
N GLU A 296 6.91 22.32 103.20
CA GLU A 296 5.85 23.37 103.15
C GLU A 296 4.63 22.95 103.93
N VAL A 297 4.20 21.68 103.84
CA VAL A 297 3.12 21.11 104.67
C VAL A 297 3.48 21.19 106.18
N GLU A 298 4.72 20.75 106.50
CA GLU A 298 5.22 20.85 107.90
C GLU A 298 5.26 22.29 108.40
N LEU A 299 5.70 23.27 107.61
CA LEU A 299 5.66 24.70 107.93
C LEU A 299 4.26 25.17 108.18
N SER A 300 3.30 24.79 107.30
CA SER A 300 1.89 25.13 107.50
C SER A 300 1.31 24.62 108.78
N ARG A 301 1.70 23.44 109.25
CA ARG A 301 1.32 22.81 110.49
C ARG A 301 1.92 23.58 111.68
N ILE A 302 3.22 23.85 111.63
CA ILE A 302 3.96 24.45 112.71
C ILE A 302 3.55 25.95 112.93
N ARG A 303 3.23 26.69 111.83
CA ARG A 303 2.78 28.08 111.87
C ARG A 303 1.44 28.27 112.60
N LYS A 304 0.62 27.19 112.74
CA LYS A 304 -0.62 27.20 113.49
C LYS A 304 -0.36 27.26 115.00
N VAL A 305 0.82 26.80 115.44
CA VAL A 305 1.16 26.69 116.86
C VAL A 305 2.24 27.68 117.31
N TYR A 306 3.22 27.99 116.37
CA TYR A 306 4.37 28.81 116.73
C TYR A 306 4.41 30.07 115.87
N LYS A 307 4.89 31.22 116.53
CA LYS A 307 5.06 32.51 115.83
C LYS A 307 6.29 32.50 114.90
N ALA A 308 6.39 33.38 113.90
CA ALA A 308 7.39 33.38 112.83
C ALA A 308 8.87 33.36 113.29
N LYS A 309 9.19 33.88 114.51
CA LYS A 309 10.55 33.92 115.07
C LYS A 309 10.93 32.68 115.87
N HIS A 310 10.08 31.68 115.99
CA HIS A 310 10.33 30.46 116.77
C HIS A 310 11.44 29.61 116.05
N PRO A 311 12.46 29.08 116.82
CA PRO A 311 13.54 28.30 116.21
C PRO A 311 13.10 27.20 115.23
N LYS A 312 12.07 26.44 115.56
CA LYS A 312 11.51 25.40 114.66
C LYS A 312 10.98 25.97 113.37
N VAL A 313 10.35 27.16 113.33
CA VAL A 313 9.87 27.82 112.13
C VAL A 313 11.03 28.33 111.27
N ILE A 314 12.07 28.80 111.89
CA ILE A 314 13.32 29.24 111.21
C ILE A 314 14.01 28.05 110.54
N GLU A 315 14.11 26.95 111.25
CA GLU A 315 14.72 25.67 110.75
C GLU A 315 13.98 25.21 109.52
N VAL A 316 12.67 25.05 109.54
CA VAL A 316 11.88 24.55 108.42
C VAL A 316 11.94 25.57 107.27
N ASN A 317 11.85 26.88 107.53
CA ASN A 317 12.04 27.89 106.49
C ASN A 317 13.42 27.83 105.80
N THR A 318 14.49 27.60 106.63
CA THR A 318 15.82 27.39 106.08
C THR A 318 15.91 26.13 105.23
N ARG A 319 15.27 25.05 105.65
CA ARG A 319 15.16 23.78 104.89
C ARG A 319 14.43 23.99 103.58
N ILE A 320 13.29 24.68 103.55
CA ILE A 320 12.55 25.06 102.34
C ILE A 320 13.45 25.88 101.40
N SER A 321 14.09 26.92 101.93
CA SER A 321 14.96 27.78 101.13
C SER A 321 16.13 27.00 100.44
N ASN A 322 16.77 26.13 101.25
CA ASN A 322 17.86 25.31 100.78
C ASN A 322 17.40 24.26 99.73
N THR A 323 16.26 23.62 100.00
CA THR A 323 15.67 22.66 99.03
C THR A 323 15.24 23.38 97.77
N ARG A 324 14.61 24.54 97.84
CA ARG A 324 14.22 25.35 96.69
C ARG A 324 15.44 25.80 95.89
N LYS A 325 16.53 26.21 96.58
CA LYS A 325 17.79 26.56 95.91
C LYS A 325 18.41 25.37 95.14
N LYS A 326 18.45 24.16 95.77
CA LYS A 326 18.90 22.91 95.14
C LYS A 326 18.04 22.54 93.97
N LEU A 327 16.72 22.61 94.12
CA LEU A 327 15.79 22.33 93.02
C LEU A 327 16.01 23.25 91.83
N HIS A 328 16.19 24.56 92.10
CA HIS A 328 16.46 25.53 91.03
C HIS A 328 17.79 25.24 90.31
N GLN A 329 18.83 24.83 91.03
CA GLN A 329 20.12 24.48 90.45
C GLN A 329 19.99 23.23 89.57
N GLU A 330 19.22 22.23 90.00
CA GLU A 330 19.07 20.95 89.22
C GLU A 330 18.19 21.18 87.96
N VAL A 331 17.12 22.00 88.08
CA VAL A 331 16.32 22.43 86.91
C VAL A 331 17.17 23.22 85.90
N LYS A 332 18.04 24.09 86.35
CA LYS A 332 18.94 24.86 85.47
C LYS A 332 19.94 23.92 84.76
N LYS A 333 20.46 22.93 85.49
CA LYS A 333 21.38 21.93 84.91
C LYS A 333 20.69 21.03 83.88
N GLU A 334 19.49 20.57 84.22
CA GLU A 334 18.70 19.72 83.29
C GLU A 334 18.21 20.49 82.06
N ARG A 335 17.86 21.77 82.22
CA ARG A 335 17.63 22.67 81.07
C ARG A 335 18.85 22.73 80.15
N GLY A 336 20.06 22.86 80.70
CA GLY A 336 21.30 22.85 79.95
C GLY A 336 21.55 21.57 79.22
N ASN A 337 21.21 20.41 79.86
CA ASN A 337 21.28 19.09 79.16
C ASN A 337 20.32 19.00 77.97
N ILE A 338 19.07 19.47 78.14
CA ILE A 338 18.07 19.52 77.07
C ILE A 338 18.50 20.48 75.93
N GLU A 339 19.09 21.68 76.29
CA GLU A 339 19.65 22.60 75.29
C GLU A 339 20.79 21.93 74.50
N ALA A 340 21.71 21.20 75.18
CA ALA A 340 22.79 20.48 74.52
C ALA A 340 22.28 19.36 73.63
N GLU A 341 21.28 18.58 74.07
CA GLU A 341 20.64 17.52 73.25
C GLU A 341 20.01 18.12 72.00
N ARG A 342 19.29 19.24 72.15
CA ARG A 342 18.68 19.97 71.04
C ARG A 342 19.73 20.44 70.03
N ASP A 343 20.89 21.00 70.49
CA ASP A 343 21.96 21.48 69.61
C ASP A 343 22.62 20.33 68.84
N VAL A 344 22.84 19.19 69.51
CA VAL A 344 23.32 17.98 68.84
C VAL A 344 22.35 17.52 67.76
N LEU A 345 21.01 17.56 67.98
CA LEU A 345 20.02 17.21 67.00
C LEU A 345 19.99 18.19 65.83
N LEU A 346 20.21 19.50 66.08
CA LEU A 346 20.29 20.53 65.06
C LEU A 346 21.48 20.26 64.11
N VAL A 347 22.65 19.94 64.66
CA VAL A 347 23.82 19.53 63.87
C VAL A 347 23.53 18.25 63.09
N LYS A 348 22.86 17.26 63.69
CA LYS A 348 22.46 16.03 62.98
C LYS A 348 21.51 16.34 61.82
N GLU A 349 20.53 17.21 62.02
CA GLU A 349 19.62 17.61 60.94
C GLU A 349 20.39 18.26 59.78
N GLU A 350 21.33 19.17 60.06
CA GLU A 350 22.18 19.80 59.05
C GLU A 350 23.01 18.76 58.27
N VAL A 351 23.63 17.80 58.98
CA VAL A 351 24.37 16.71 58.35
C VAL A 351 23.47 15.85 57.48
N PHE A 352 22.28 15.46 57.97
CA PHE A 352 21.36 14.68 57.19
C PHE A 352 20.88 15.44 55.97
N GLN A 353 20.57 16.74 56.11
CA GLN A 353 20.10 17.59 54.99
C GLN A 353 21.20 17.74 53.92
N THR A 354 22.46 17.97 54.31
CA THR A 354 23.57 18.05 53.35
C THR A 354 23.83 16.71 52.66
N THR A 355 23.78 15.62 53.44
CA THR A 355 23.95 14.26 52.88
C THR A 355 22.81 13.91 51.90
N MET A 356 21.56 14.30 52.20
CA MET A 356 20.44 14.09 51.29
C MET A 356 20.61 14.88 49.98
N ALA A 357 21.09 16.16 50.07
CA ALA A 357 21.39 16.94 48.87
C ALA A 357 22.50 16.32 48.01
N ASP A 358 23.50 15.71 48.63
CA ASP A 358 24.55 14.94 47.91
C ASP A 358 23.95 13.71 47.24
N PHE A 359 23.06 12.97 47.91
CA PHE A 359 22.38 11.82 47.30
C PHE A 359 21.47 12.26 46.16
N GLU A 360 20.75 13.40 46.24
CA GLU A 360 19.99 13.96 45.11
C GLU A 360 20.88 14.22 43.90
N LYS A 361 22.04 14.83 44.11
CA LYS A 361 23.01 15.11 43.07
C LYS A 361 23.58 13.84 42.46
N GLU A 362 23.87 12.83 43.29
CA GLU A 362 24.29 11.51 42.85
C GLU A 362 23.18 10.81 42.06
N ALA A 363 21.91 10.89 42.50
CA ALA A 363 20.76 10.37 41.78
C ALA A 363 20.60 10.99 40.39
N MET A 364 20.74 12.33 40.28
CA MET A 364 20.68 13.00 38.98
C MET A 364 21.79 12.51 38.03
N THR A 365 22.98 12.32 38.54
CA THR A 365 24.11 11.80 37.72
C THR A 365 23.92 10.34 37.32
N THR A 366 23.39 9.54 38.23
CA THR A 366 23.07 8.12 38.01
C THR A 366 21.93 8.00 36.98
N ASN A 367 20.87 8.80 37.09
CA ASN A 367 19.78 8.84 36.12
C ASN A 367 20.25 9.23 34.71
N LYS A 368 21.18 10.20 34.59
CA LYS A 368 21.80 10.53 33.29
C LYS A 368 22.58 9.36 32.70
N LYS A 369 23.33 8.64 33.54
CA LYS A 369 24.09 7.47 33.11
C LYS A 369 23.14 6.33 32.69
N GLU A 370 22.07 6.11 33.42
CA GLU A 370 21.01 5.13 33.09
C GLU A 370 20.29 5.48 31.79
N LEU A 371 19.95 6.76 31.57
CA LEU A 371 19.35 7.20 30.32
C LEU A 371 20.27 6.89 29.14
N ASN A 372 21.55 7.27 29.24
CA ASN A 372 22.52 6.99 28.19
C ASN A 372 22.71 5.48 27.95
N TYR A 373 22.78 4.69 29.02
CA TYR A 373 22.82 3.22 28.92
C TYR A 373 21.62 2.67 28.16
N THR A 374 20.42 3.16 28.49
CA THR A 374 19.17 2.72 27.85
C THR A 374 19.11 3.13 26.37
N ILE A 375 19.59 4.34 26.04
CA ILE A 375 19.66 4.83 24.65
C ILE A 375 20.63 3.95 23.85
N LEU A 376 21.82 3.74 24.33
CA LEU A 376 22.83 2.94 23.64
C LEU A 376 22.43 1.47 23.48
N LYS A 377 21.85 0.88 24.55
CA LYS A 377 21.27 -0.47 24.49
C LYS A 377 20.18 -0.57 23.43
N ARG A 378 19.28 0.41 23.38
CA ARG A 378 18.19 0.45 22.37
C ARG A 378 18.75 0.62 20.95
N ASN A 379 19.82 1.40 20.77
CA ASN A 379 20.50 1.52 19.47
C ASN A 379 21.05 0.16 18.99
N VAL A 380 21.73 -0.58 19.86
CA VAL A 380 22.20 -1.93 19.55
C VAL A 380 21.03 -2.84 19.18
N GLU A 381 19.98 -2.89 19.99
CA GLU A 381 18.79 -3.73 19.74
C GLU A 381 18.08 -3.36 18.43
N MET A 382 18.01 -2.07 18.11
CA MET A 382 17.43 -1.58 16.86
C MET A 382 18.26 -2.01 15.64
N ASN A 383 19.57 -1.77 15.68
CA ASN A 383 20.48 -2.15 14.59
C ASN A 383 20.53 -3.67 14.40
N GLN A 384 20.48 -4.44 15.49
CA GLN A 384 20.37 -5.91 15.43
C GLN A 384 19.08 -6.34 14.71
N ARG A 385 17.93 -5.75 15.05
CA ARG A 385 16.65 -6.07 14.39
C ARG A 385 16.67 -5.70 12.91
N LEU A 386 17.25 -4.55 12.55
CA LEU A 386 17.40 -4.15 11.16
C LEU A 386 18.30 -5.11 10.39
N TYR A 387 19.44 -5.48 10.94
CA TYR A 387 20.35 -6.47 10.37
C TYR A 387 19.64 -7.82 10.15
N ASP A 388 18.95 -8.33 11.16
CA ASP A 388 18.22 -9.61 11.08
C ASP A 388 17.09 -9.56 10.05
N THR A 389 16.39 -8.41 9.94
CA THR A 389 15.34 -8.20 8.96
C THR A 389 15.90 -8.26 7.53
N ILE A 390 16.97 -7.54 7.26
CA ILE A 390 17.62 -7.53 5.94
C ILE A 390 18.21 -8.90 5.60
N LEU A 391 18.85 -9.56 6.57
CA LEU A 391 19.39 -10.93 6.41
C LEU A 391 18.28 -11.95 6.10
N GLY A 392 17.17 -11.87 6.83
CA GLY A 392 16.01 -12.71 6.59
C GLY A 392 15.44 -12.50 5.18
N ARG A 393 15.35 -11.23 4.75
CA ARG A 393 14.86 -10.88 3.43
C ARG A 393 15.80 -11.31 2.30
N LEU A 394 17.11 -11.18 2.50
CA LEU A 394 18.10 -11.66 1.54
C LEU A 394 17.97 -13.17 1.32
N LYS A 395 17.81 -13.96 2.38
CA LYS A 395 17.60 -15.41 2.30
C LYS A 395 16.28 -15.75 1.59
N GLU A 396 15.20 -15.01 1.85
CA GLU A 396 13.91 -15.23 1.18
C GLU A 396 14.00 -14.96 -0.33
N VAL A 397 14.63 -13.84 -0.73
CA VAL A 397 14.80 -13.48 -2.15
C VAL A 397 15.71 -14.47 -2.87
N ASP A 398 16.77 -14.94 -2.24
CA ASP A 398 17.69 -15.93 -2.81
C ASP A 398 17.00 -17.28 -3.06
N ILE A 399 16.14 -17.74 -2.14
CA ILE A 399 15.39 -18.99 -2.26
C ILE A 399 14.25 -18.85 -3.27
N THR A 400 13.48 -17.76 -3.22
CA THR A 400 12.31 -17.55 -4.09
C THR A 400 12.68 -17.11 -5.50
N GLY A 401 13.80 -16.43 -5.68
CA GLY A 401 14.31 -16.01 -7.00
C GLY A 401 14.60 -17.18 -7.94
N ASN A 402 14.87 -18.38 -7.40
CA ASN A 402 15.13 -19.58 -8.17
C ASN A 402 13.87 -20.43 -8.47
N VAL A 403 12.71 -20.17 -7.88
CA VAL A 403 11.54 -21.05 -7.93
C VAL A 403 10.31 -20.39 -8.58
N ASP A 404 10.23 -19.08 -8.68
CA ASP A 404 9.05 -18.40 -9.20
C ASP A 404 9.08 -18.37 -10.74
N VAL A 405 8.64 -19.47 -11.35
CA VAL A 405 8.32 -19.58 -12.77
C VAL A 405 7.28 -18.49 -13.07
N GLY A 406 7.55 -17.65 -14.07
CA GLY A 406 6.81 -16.41 -14.37
C GLY A 406 5.28 -16.53 -14.31
N ASN A 407 4.64 -15.42 -13.93
CA ASN A 407 3.18 -15.29 -13.85
C ASN A 407 2.47 -15.31 -15.22
N ILE A 408 3.20 -15.54 -16.30
CA ILE A 408 2.67 -15.60 -17.67
C ILE A 408 2.96 -16.97 -18.27
N ARG A 409 1.93 -17.61 -18.80
CA ARG A 409 2.03 -18.92 -19.47
C ARG A 409 1.13 -19.01 -20.68
N ILE A 410 1.51 -19.82 -21.65
CA ILE A 410 0.67 -20.12 -22.80
C ILE A 410 -0.44 -21.08 -22.37
N THR A 411 -1.69 -20.65 -22.51
CA THR A 411 -2.88 -21.49 -22.29
C THR A 411 -3.23 -22.26 -23.54
N GLU A 412 -3.19 -21.56 -24.69
CA GLU A 412 -3.46 -22.17 -26.00
C GLU A 412 -2.41 -21.73 -27.01
N LYS A 413 -1.78 -22.71 -27.64
CA LYS A 413 -0.87 -22.43 -28.75
C LYS A 413 -1.68 -22.13 -30.01
N ALA A 414 -1.15 -21.21 -30.82
CA ALA A 414 -1.72 -20.97 -32.14
C ALA A 414 -1.69 -22.24 -32.99
N VAL A 415 -2.80 -22.52 -33.63
CA VAL A 415 -2.97 -23.62 -34.54
C VAL A 415 -3.02 -23.14 -36.00
N LEU A 416 -2.79 -24.03 -36.94
CA LEU A 416 -2.82 -23.72 -38.37
C LEU A 416 -4.24 -23.27 -38.78
N PRO A 417 -4.43 -22.03 -39.27
CA PRO A 417 -5.74 -21.54 -39.68
C PRO A 417 -6.22 -22.27 -40.96
N SER A 418 -7.43 -22.84 -40.90
CA SER A 418 -8.02 -23.60 -41.99
C SER A 418 -8.62 -22.74 -43.10
N ALA A 419 -8.89 -21.44 -42.81
CA ALA A 419 -9.51 -20.52 -43.76
C ALA A 419 -8.94 -19.09 -43.60
N PRO A 420 -8.89 -18.30 -44.69
CA PRO A 420 -8.45 -16.93 -44.63
C PRO A 420 -9.47 -16.07 -43.83
N ALA A 421 -8.95 -15.22 -42.93
CA ALA A 421 -9.75 -14.30 -42.13
C ALA A 421 -10.17 -13.06 -42.93
N SER A 422 -9.37 -12.66 -43.94
CA SER A 422 -9.67 -11.49 -44.78
C SER A 422 -9.22 -11.76 -46.23
N PRO A 423 -9.98 -11.28 -47.22
CA PRO A 423 -11.30 -10.63 -47.15
C PRO A 423 -12.42 -11.68 -46.95
N SER A 424 -13.43 -11.38 -46.16
CA SER A 424 -14.57 -12.26 -45.90
C SER A 424 -15.50 -12.31 -47.14
N LYS A 425 -15.44 -13.43 -47.91
CA LYS A 425 -16.27 -13.61 -49.12
C LYS A 425 -17.76 -13.41 -48.88
N ARG A 426 -18.27 -13.99 -47.77
CA ARG A 426 -19.70 -13.88 -47.43
C ARG A 426 -20.11 -12.40 -47.20
N ARG A 427 -19.38 -11.65 -46.40
CA ARG A 427 -19.70 -10.23 -46.11
C ARG A 427 -19.67 -9.37 -47.38
N ASN A 428 -18.65 -9.51 -48.20
CA ASN A 428 -18.51 -8.69 -49.40
C ASN A 428 -19.59 -9.03 -50.45
N VAL A 429 -19.95 -10.31 -50.65
CA VAL A 429 -21.06 -10.73 -51.52
C VAL A 429 -22.39 -10.20 -51.00
N THR A 430 -22.65 -10.27 -49.67
CA THR A 430 -23.85 -9.70 -49.06
C THR A 430 -23.97 -8.19 -49.33
N PHE A 431 -22.87 -7.46 -49.16
CA PHE A 431 -22.84 -6.01 -49.50
C PHE A 431 -23.08 -5.77 -51.00
N GLY A 432 -22.51 -6.64 -51.88
CA GLY A 432 -22.76 -6.57 -53.31
C GLY A 432 -24.20 -6.79 -53.70
N ILE A 433 -24.89 -7.73 -53.06
CA ILE A 433 -26.33 -7.97 -53.23
C ILE A 433 -27.16 -6.79 -52.80
N ILE A 434 -26.90 -6.24 -51.58
CA ILE A 434 -27.66 -5.10 -51.09
C ILE A 434 -27.47 -3.87 -51.99
N LEU A 435 -26.21 -3.58 -52.37
CA LEU A 435 -25.91 -2.45 -53.26
C LEU A 435 -26.51 -2.64 -54.63
N GLY A 436 -26.46 -3.88 -55.18
CA GLY A 436 -27.07 -4.22 -56.48
C GLY A 436 -28.56 -4.08 -56.53
N LEU A 437 -29.25 -4.49 -55.45
CA LEU A 437 -30.68 -4.29 -55.31
C LEU A 437 -31.05 -2.79 -55.20
N MET A 438 -30.32 -2.04 -54.36
CA MET A 438 -30.56 -0.58 -54.24
C MET A 438 -30.36 0.13 -55.60
N MET A 439 -29.26 -0.18 -56.28
CA MET A 439 -28.95 0.40 -57.58
C MET A 439 -29.98 0.01 -58.65
N GLY A 440 -30.38 -1.28 -58.67
CA GLY A 440 -31.40 -1.79 -59.56
C GLY A 440 -32.78 -1.12 -59.39
N VAL A 441 -33.22 -0.97 -58.14
CA VAL A 441 -34.44 -0.24 -57.81
C VAL A 441 -34.33 1.24 -58.22
N GLY A 442 -33.24 1.87 -57.90
CA GLY A 442 -32.98 3.29 -58.30
C GLY A 442 -33.00 3.49 -59.79
N LEU A 443 -32.33 2.61 -60.56
CA LEU A 443 -32.31 2.61 -62.01
C LEU A 443 -33.72 2.37 -62.60
N SER A 444 -34.52 1.46 -61.97
CA SER A 444 -35.88 1.18 -62.41
C SER A 444 -36.77 2.41 -62.27
N PHE A 445 -36.68 3.16 -61.18
CA PHE A 445 -37.42 4.40 -60.97
C PHE A 445 -36.89 5.52 -61.86
N MET A 446 -35.57 5.61 -62.08
CA MET A 446 -34.99 6.59 -62.99
C MET A 446 -35.42 6.37 -64.40
N TRP A 447 -35.42 5.10 -64.89
CA TRP A 447 -35.89 4.76 -66.21
C TRP A 447 -37.37 5.03 -66.40
N GLU A 448 -38.25 4.72 -65.45
CA GLU A 448 -39.65 5.06 -65.45
C GLU A 448 -39.87 6.59 -65.46
N TYR A 449 -39.05 7.32 -64.72
CA TYR A 449 -39.13 8.82 -64.76
C TYR A 449 -38.74 9.40 -66.10
N LEU A 450 -37.79 8.78 -66.79
CA LEU A 450 -37.35 9.22 -68.14
C LEU A 450 -38.31 8.73 -69.24
N ASP A 451 -39.06 7.66 -69.03
CA ASP A 451 -40.04 7.10 -70.00
C ASP A 451 -41.32 7.96 -70.01
N ARG A 452 -41.35 8.94 -70.90
CA ARG A 452 -42.49 9.85 -71.12
C ARG A 452 -43.62 9.23 -71.96
N SER A 453 -43.68 7.89 -72.11
CA SER A 453 -44.73 7.26 -72.89
C SER A 453 -46.07 7.26 -72.13
N ILE A 454 -47.11 7.76 -72.72
CA ILE A 454 -48.44 7.83 -72.22
C ILE A 454 -49.05 6.41 -72.25
N ARG A 455 -49.38 5.79 -71.11
CA ARG A 455 -49.83 4.41 -71.01
C ARG A 455 -50.98 4.14 -70.10
N THR A 456 -51.33 5.09 -69.23
CA THR A 456 -52.46 4.94 -68.33
C THR A 456 -53.56 5.95 -68.65
N GLU A 457 -54.79 5.64 -68.25
CA GLU A 457 -55.94 6.56 -68.43
C GLU A 457 -55.67 7.93 -67.79
N GLU A 458 -54.97 7.92 -66.65
CA GLU A 458 -54.61 9.14 -65.90
C GLU A 458 -53.57 9.96 -66.64
N ASP A 459 -52.63 9.32 -67.40
CA ASP A 459 -51.65 10.00 -68.19
C ASP A 459 -52.32 10.76 -69.38
N ILE A 460 -53.27 10.16 -70.04
CA ILE A 460 -54.03 10.79 -71.15
C ILE A 460 -54.79 12.01 -70.65
N HIS A 461 -55.46 11.88 -69.51
CA HIS A 461 -56.18 13.01 -68.92
C HIS A 461 -55.25 14.15 -68.45
N ARG A 462 -54.06 13.80 -67.90
CA ARG A 462 -53.10 14.77 -67.36
C ARG A 462 -52.25 15.50 -68.43
N TYR A 463 -51.89 14.80 -69.50
CA TYR A 463 -51.00 15.35 -70.55
C TYR A 463 -51.75 15.86 -71.76
N LEU A 464 -52.90 15.30 -72.12
CA LEU A 464 -53.67 15.63 -73.32
C LEU A 464 -55.01 16.36 -73.02
N GLY A 465 -55.45 16.33 -71.76
CA GLY A 465 -56.69 17.03 -71.37
C GLY A 465 -57.99 16.55 -72.10
N ILE A 466 -57.92 15.37 -72.72
CA ILE A 466 -59.08 14.86 -73.54
C ILE A 466 -59.78 13.76 -72.74
N PRO A 467 -61.14 13.74 -72.73
CA PRO A 467 -61.87 12.67 -72.06
C PRO A 467 -61.72 11.36 -72.80
N ILE A 468 -61.49 10.25 -72.11
CA ILE A 468 -61.39 8.92 -72.66
C ILE A 468 -62.74 8.37 -72.96
N LEU A 469 -63.01 8.02 -74.21
CA LEU A 469 -64.30 7.54 -74.68
C LEU A 469 -64.53 6.04 -74.44
N SER A 470 -63.46 5.23 -74.47
CA SER A 470 -63.56 3.79 -74.20
C SER A 470 -62.17 3.20 -74.06
N VAL A 471 -61.98 2.18 -73.16
CA VAL A 471 -60.76 1.38 -72.99
C VAL A 471 -61.05 0.01 -73.54
N ILE A 472 -60.28 -0.42 -74.55
CA ILE A 472 -60.36 -1.75 -75.12
C ILE A 472 -59.32 -2.60 -74.47
N PRO A 473 -59.69 -3.57 -73.62
CA PRO A 473 -58.72 -4.47 -73.04
C PRO A 473 -58.11 -5.34 -74.10
N LEU A 474 -56.76 -5.45 -74.10
CA LEU A 474 -56.04 -6.42 -74.90
C LEU A 474 -56.39 -7.85 -74.40
N ALA A 475 -57.06 -8.64 -75.24
CA ALA A 475 -57.29 -10.04 -74.93
C ALA A 475 -55.95 -10.80 -74.98
N ASP A 476 -55.56 -11.31 -73.86
CA ASP A 476 -54.39 -12.17 -73.77
C ASP A 476 -54.74 -13.55 -74.33
N GLN A 477 -54.18 -13.85 -75.49
CA GLN A 477 -54.26 -15.20 -76.08
C GLN A 477 -53.32 -16.13 -75.32
N GLY A 478 -53.82 -16.86 -74.35
CA GLY A 478 -53.11 -18.01 -73.83
C GLY A 478 -53.03 -18.20 -72.34
N SER A 479 -54.12 -18.58 -71.71
CA SER A 479 -54.04 -19.59 -70.64
C SER A 479 -55.39 -20.23 -70.44
N GLY A 480 -55.52 -21.50 -70.81
CA GLY A 480 -56.74 -22.32 -70.67
C GLY A 480 -57.11 -22.48 -69.18
N TYR A 481 -58.35 -22.14 -68.95
CA TYR A 481 -59.01 -22.44 -67.68
C TYR A 481 -59.09 -23.97 -67.50
N SER A 482 -58.41 -24.54 -66.58
CA SER A 482 -58.63 -25.88 -66.02
C SER A 482 -59.43 -25.73 -64.73
N TYR A 483 -60.69 -26.10 -64.80
CA TYR A 483 -61.60 -26.26 -63.69
C TYR A 483 -61.28 -27.57 -63.01
N ASP A 484 -60.78 -27.58 -61.81
CA ASP A 484 -60.73 -28.77 -61.00
C ASP A 484 -61.58 -28.61 -59.73
N LYS A 485 -62.49 -29.56 -59.65
CA LYS A 485 -63.47 -29.71 -58.56
C LYS A 485 -62.86 -30.45 -57.39
N SER A 486 -63.08 -29.94 -56.22
CA SER A 486 -63.39 -30.72 -55.03
C SER A 486 -62.32 -31.64 -54.46
N LYS A 487 -61.88 -31.37 -53.24
CA LYS A 487 -61.99 -32.37 -52.16
C LYS A 487 -62.04 -31.71 -50.77
N ARG A 488 -63.17 -31.96 -50.23
CA ARG A 488 -63.66 -31.83 -48.88
C ARG A 488 -62.76 -32.49 -47.81
N ASN A 489 -62.54 -31.80 -46.73
CA ASN A 489 -62.47 -32.22 -45.32
C ASN A 489 -61.87 -33.58 -44.96
N LYS A 490 -60.93 -33.54 -44.05
CA LYS A 490 -60.99 -34.26 -42.74
C LYS A 490 -60.00 -33.73 -41.73
N LYS A 491 -60.49 -33.10 -40.69
CA LYS A 491 -59.87 -32.88 -39.40
C LYS A 491 -59.64 -34.23 -38.73
N LYS A 492 -58.44 -34.42 -38.11
CA LYS A 492 -58.26 -35.34 -37.00
C LYS A 492 -57.37 -34.67 -35.91
N PRO A 493 -57.55 -35.09 -34.64
CA PRO A 493 -57.28 -34.23 -33.50
C PRO A 493 -55.89 -34.40 -32.89
N LYS A 494 -55.51 -33.39 -32.09
CA LYS A 494 -54.35 -33.35 -31.22
C LYS A 494 -54.33 -34.50 -30.21
N ARG A 495 -53.19 -35.10 -29.99
CA ARG A 495 -52.79 -35.75 -28.73
C ARG A 495 -51.62 -34.98 -28.12
N LEU A 496 -51.77 -34.64 -26.87
CA LEU A 496 -50.74 -34.13 -25.96
C LEU A 496 -49.80 -35.29 -25.56
N PRO A 497 -48.54 -35.02 -25.27
CA PRO A 497 -47.74 -35.94 -24.49
C PRO A 497 -47.67 -35.49 -23.05
N ASP A 498 -47.77 -36.48 -22.16
CA ASP A 498 -47.51 -36.44 -20.71
C ASP A 498 -46.01 -36.27 -20.42
N SER A 499 -45.80 -35.59 -19.34
CA SER A 499 -44.52 -35.55 -18.59
C SER A 499 -44.26 -36.89 -17.88
N PRO A 500 -43.06 -37.20 -17.38
CA PRO A 500 -42.44 -36.49 -16.24
C PRO A 500 -41.15 -35.76 -16.53
#